data_4c9343beb5a40b04e466cae52f010cbd
#
_entry.id   4c9343beb5a40b04e466cae52f010cbd
#
_cell.length_a   1.000
_cell.length_b   1.000
_cell.length_c   1.000
_cell.angle_alpha   90.00
_cell.angle_beta   90.00
_cell.angle_gamma   90.00
#
_symmetry.space_group_name_H-M   'P 1'
#
loop_
_entity.id
_entity.type
_entity.pdbx_description
1 polymer ?
#
loop_
_entity_poly.entity_id
_entity_poly.type
_entity_poly.pdbx_seq_one_letter_code
_entity_poly.pdbx_strand_id
1 'polypeptide(L)'
;HQHRAFPFLAAFNEIEEFLRRALDVHHHTSFSTMVRQAERNEIITADQADDLLELADLRNAISHGRYGRQNQPIAEPNPNTVRTITKIRDELLQPVSALQLVRAGRVTIYRPHTTIGELVAASHGKYPVYSEGKFVALLTNDDIVAWLAARRPQTGRQMTIDLRTPISRLLSEVGAATRCMFVAKTVAPQVVIRAMTTPVGGHLPRAVIITESGRPHQKPLRIITGTELALLIEKRS
;
A
#
# COMPACT_ATOMS: atom_id res chain seq x y z
N HIS A 1 15.80 -17.76 31.96
CA HIS A 1 14.59 -17.65 31.15
C HIS A 1 13.94 -16.30 31.42
N GLN A 2 13.83 -15.45 30.39
CA GLN A 2 13.10 -14.20 30.52
C GLN A 2 11.59 -14.53 30.61
N HIS A 3 10.92 -14.07 31.65
CA HIS A 3 9.52 -14.36 31.91
C HIS A 3 8.64 -13.74 30.81
N ARG A 4 7.79 -14.53 30.14
CA ARG A 4 6.99 -14.11 28.97
C ARG A 4 5.94 -13.04 29.25
N ALA A 5 5.61 -12.78 30.52
CA ALA A 5 4.75 -11.68 30.91
C ALA A 5 5.33 -10.31 30.53
N PHE A 6 6.66 -10.11 30.57
CA PHE A 6 7.27 -8.83 30.25
C PHE A 6 7.07 -8.41 28.80
N PRO A 7 7.43 -9.24 27.78
CA PRO A 7 7.19 -8.87 26.38
C PRO A 7 5.69 -8.75 26.05
N PHE A 8 4.83 -9.54 26.70
CA PHE A 8 3.38 -9.41 26.57
C PHE A 8 2.86 -8.07 27.07
N LEU A 9 3.23 -7.67 28.29
CA LEU A 9 2.80 -6.39 28.89
C LEU A 9 3.37 -5.19 28.14
N ALA A 10 4.61 -5.29 27.66
CA ALA A 10 5.22 -4.24 26.84
C ALA A 10 4.42 -4.02 25.55
N ALA A 11 4.14 -5.09 24.81
CA ALA A 11 3.35 -5.01 23.58
C ALA A 11 1.93 -4.48 23.85
N PHE A 12 1.28 -4.92 24.93
CA PHE A 12 -0.04 -4.44 25.33
C PHE A 12 -0.04 -2.93 25.59
N ASN A 13 0.92 -2.44 26.36
CA ASN A 13 1.03 -1.02 26.68
C ASN A 13 1.30 -0.16 25.44
N GLU A 14 2.12 -0.64 24.51
CA GLU A 14 2.40 0.05 23.24
C GLU A 14 1.12 0.14 22.38
N ILE A 15 0.30 -0.92 22.33
CA ILE A 15 -0.99 -0.91 21.63
C ILE A 15 -1.96 0.06 22.32
N GLU A 16 -2.07 0.03 23.64
CA GLU A 16 -2.93 0.94 24.39
C GLU A 16 -2.58 2.40 24.14
N GLU A 17 -1.31 2.73 24.16
CA GLU A 17 -0.82 4.08 23.86
C GLU A 17 -1.08 4.49 22.40
N PHE A 18 -0.90 3.57 21.45
CA PHE A 18 -1.23 3.81 20.04
C PHE A 18 -2.73 4.12 19.87
N LEU A 19 -3.61 3.29 20.45
CA LEU A 19 -5.06 3.49 20.34
C LEU A 19 -5.48 4.82 20.99
N ARG A 20 -4.91 5.17 22.13
CA ARG A 20 -5.19 6.43 22.83
C ARG A 20 -4.86 7.64 21.97
N ARG A 21 -3.70 7.63 21.33
CA ARG A 21 -3.27 8.70 20.41
C ARG A 21 -4.11 8.73 19.13
N ALA A 22 -4.37 7.57 18.54
CA ALA A 22 -5.11 7.47 17.28
C ALA A 22 -6.58 7.92 17.42
N LEU A 23 -7.17 7.75 18.60
CA LEU A 23 -8.55 8.11 18.91
C LEU A 23 -8.69 9.50 19.57
N ASP A 24 -7.56 10.12 19.94
CA ASP A 24 -7.53 11.40 20.69
C ASP A 24 -8.42 11.37 21.95
N VAL A 25 -8.33 10.31 22.74
CA VAL A 25 -9.16 10.10 23.92
C VAL A 25 -8.40 10.33 25.24
N HIS A 26 -9.15 10.70 26.28
CA HIS A 26 -8.58 10.97 27.61
C HIS A 26 -8.03 9.71 28.29
N HIS A 27 -7.10 9.90 29.24
CA HIS A 27 -6.45 8.84 30.02
C HIS A 27 -7.43 7.91 30.78
N HIS A 28 -8.63 8.37 31.06
CA HIS A 28 -9.66 7.59 31.78
C HIS A 28 -10.50 6.69 30.89
N THR A 29 -10.33 6.75 29.57
CA THR A 29 -11.07 5.88 28.65
C THR A 29 -10.57 4.44 28.79
N SER A 30 -11.50 3.50 29.04
CA SER A 30 -11.16 2.09 29.21
C SER A 30 -10.60 1.48 27.92
N PHE A 31 -9.72 0.50 28.06
CA PHE A 31 -9.13 -0.19 26.92
C PHE A 31 -10.21 -0.81 26.00
N SER A 32 -11.21 -1.47 26.59
CA SER A 32 -12.32 -2.08 25.83
C SER A 32 -13.12 -1.03 25.05
N THR A 33 -13.32 0.16 25.60
CA THR A 33 -13.98 1.27 24.91
C THR A 33 -13.14 1.74 23.72
N MET A 34 -11.82 1.89 23.90
CA MET A 34 -10.90 2.26 22.83
C MET A 34 -10.87 1.22 21.70
N VAL A 35 -10.82 -0.07 22.04
CA VAL A 35 -10.85 -1.16 21.05
C VAL A 35 -12.12 -1.09 20.20
N ARG A 36 -13.28 -0.99 20.81
CA ARG A 36 -14.55 -0.91 20.05
C ARG A 36 -14.69 0.38 19.23
N GLN A 37 -14.15 1.48 19.70
CA GLN A 37 -14.12 2.73 18.92
C GLN A 37 -13.14 2.65 17.75
N ALA A 38 -11.98 2.03 17.96
CA ALA A 38 -10.98 1.82 16.91
C ALA A 38 -11.50 0.89 15.81
N GLU A 39 -12.25 -0.16 16.17
CA GLU A 39 -12.94 -1.04 15.22
C GLU A 39 -13.97 -0.25 14.39
N ARG A 40 -14.85 0.54 15.02
CA ARG A 40 -15.84 1.36 14.32
C ARG A 40 -15.21 2.40 13.39
N ASN A 41 -14.05 2.90 13.76
CA ASN A 41 -13.28 3.88 12.97
C ASN A 41 -12.36 3.21 11.94
N GLU A 42 -12.43 1.88 11.78
CA GLU A 42 -11.60 1.09 10.85
C GLU A 42 -10.08 1.23 11.09
N ILE A 43 -9.66 1.61 12.30
CA ILE A 43 -8.25 1.67 12.72
C ILE A 43 -7.70 0.26 12.92
N ILE A 44 -8.55 -0.65 13.45
CA ILE A 44 -8.26 -2.06 13.62
C ILE A 44 -9.35 -2.91 12.95
N THR A 45 -9.02 -4.17 12.64
CA THR A 45 -10.00 -5.12 12.10
C THR A 45 -10.87 -5.71 13.22
N ALA A 46 -12.00 -6.33 12.86
CA ALA A 46 -12.86 -7.05 13.81
C ALA A 46 -12.09 -8.18 14.53
N ASP A 47 -11.30 -8.97 13.79
CA ASP A 47 -10.47 -10.03 14.37
C ASP A 47 -9.44 -9.49 15.37
N GLN A 48 -8.80 -8.36 15.04
CA GLN A 48 -7.88 -7.68 15.97
C GLN A 48 -8.62 -7.17 17.22
N ALA A 49 -9.84 -6.68 17.06
CA ALA A 49 -10.66 -6.21 18.19
C ALA A 49 -11.02 -7.35 19.13
N ASP A 50 -11.44 -8.49 18.61
CA ASP A 50 -11.77 -9.67 19.40
C ASP A 50 -10.53 -10.22 20.13
N ASP A 51 -9.41 -10.36 19.43
CA ASP A 51 -8.14 -10.77 20.04
C ASP A 51 -7.72 -9.80 21.17
N LEU A 52 -7.80 -8.50 20.95
CA LEU A 52 -7.40 -7.49 21.94
C LEU A 52 -8.30 -7.49 23.18
N LEU A 53 -9.59 -7.75 23.03
CA LEU A 53 -10.51 -7.86 24.17
C LEU A 53 -10.19 -9.10 25.01
N GLU A 54 -9.92 -10.24 24.38
CA GLU A 54 -9.51 -11.47 25.09
C GLU A 54 -8.16 -11.28 25.81
N LEU A 55 -7.20 -10.63 25.14
CA LEU A 55 -5.88 -10.33 25.71
C LEU A 55 -5.94 -9.32 26.86
N ALA A 56 -6.96 -8.45 26.89
CA ALA A 56 -7.17 -7.52 28.01
C ALA A 56 -7.51 -8.24 29.32
N ASP A 57 -8.29 -9.32 29.25
CA ASP A 57 -8.60 -10.14 30.42
C ASP A 57 -7.35 -10.82 30.98
N LEU A 58 -6.51 -11.35 30.11
CA LEU A 58 -5.22 -11.91 30.52
C LEU A 58 -4.29 -10.85 31.12
N ARG A 59 -4.21 -9.65 30.52
CA ARG A 59 -3.43 -8.52 31.04
C ARG A 59 -3.87 -8.16 32.47
N ASN A 60 -5.18 -8.13 32.70
CA ASN A 60 -5.74 -7.86 34.02
C ASN A 60 -5.35 -8.95 35.04
N ALA A 61 -5.45 -10.21 34.64
CA ALA A 61 -5.04 -11.33 35.48
C ALA A 61 -3.54 -11.29 35.86
N ILE A 62 -2.68 -10.90 34.94
CA ILE A 62 -1.24 -10.74 35.16
C ILE A 62 -0.93 -9.53 36.05
N SER A 63 -1.62 -8.39 35.83
CA SER A 63 -1.32 -7.11 36.48
C SER A 63 -1.93 -6.99 37.88
N HIS A 64 -3.06 -7.63 38.15
CA HIS A 64 -3.75 -7.60 39.44
C HIS A 64 -3.43 -8.78 40.35
N GLY A 65 -2.68 -9.76 39.85
CA GLY A 65 -2.14 -10.80 40.69
C GLY A 65 -1.19 -10.22 41.73
N ARG A 66 -1.38 -10.58 43.01
CA ARG A 66 -0.42 -10.19 44.06
C ARG A 66 0.95 -10.74 43.66
N TYR A 67 1.87 -9.83 43.36
CA TYR A 67 3.28 -10.17 43.14
C TYR A 67 3.78 -10.97 44.36
N GLY A 68 4.30 -12.17 44.13
CA GLY A 68 4.96 -12.94 45.16
C GLY A 68 6.15 -12.15 45.73
N ARG A 69 6.78 -12.68 46.82
CA ARG A 69 7.92 -12.03 47.52
C ARG A 69 9.05 -11.54 46.62
N GLN A 70 9.09 -11.94 45.31
CA GLN A 70 10.13 -11.58 44.34
C GLN A 70 9.64 -10.66 43.23
N ASN A 71 8.47 -10.04 43.39
CA ASN A 71 7.90 -9.12 42.39
C ASN A 71 7.72 -9.73 40.97
N GLN A 72 7.48 -11.03 40.88
CA GLN A 72 7.27 -11.75 39.61
C GLN A 72 5.78 -11.91 39.31
N PRO A 73 5.35 -11.80 38.03
CA PRO A 73 3.98 -12.05 37.61
C PRO A 73 3.55 -13.47 38.00
N ILE A 74 2.31 -13.61 38.50
CA ILE A 74 1.75 -14.91 38.95
C ILE A 74 1.38 -15.80 37.77
N ALA A 75 1.02 -15.20 36.62
CA ALA A 75 0.65 -15.92 35.40
C ALA A 75 1.65 -15.64 34.29
N GLU A 76 1.98 -16.68 33.53
CA GLU A 76 2.86 -16.57 32.37
C GLU A 76 2.06 -16.85 31.09
N PRO A 77 1.98 -15.88 30.15
CA PRO A 77 1.34 -16.10 28.86
C PRO A 77 1.97 -17.26 28.10
N ASN A 78 1.16 -18.03 27.38
CA ASN A 78 1.71 -19.04 26.49
C ASN A 78 2.43 -18.37 25.30
N PRO A 79 3.35 -19.08 24.59
CA PRO A 79 4.11 -18.52 23.49
C PRO A 79 3.25 -18.01 22.33
N ASN A 80 2.07 -18.64 22.09
CA ASN A 80 1.17 -18.22 21.03
C ASN A 80 0.55 -16.85 21.34
N THR A 81 0.10 -16.66 22.59
CA THR A 81 -0.45 -15.39 23.08
C THR A 81 0.54 -14.24 22.91
N VAL A 82 1.82 -14.47 23.26
CA VAL A 82 2.87 -13.45 23.05
C VAL A 82 3.07 -13.15 21.58
N ARG A 83 3.04 -14.18 20.71
CA ARG A 83 3.14 -13.98 19.25
C ARG A 83 1.95 -13.18 18.71
N THR A 84 0.73 -13.50 19.12
CA THR A 84 -0.48 -12.79 18.68
C THR A 84 -0.40 -11.31 19.02
N ILE A 85 -0.15 -10.96 20.27
CA ILE A 85 -0.10 -9.55 20.66
C ILE A 85 1.06 -8.80 20.01
N THR A 86 2.22 -9.44 19.85
CA THR A 86 3.37 -8.85 19.16
C THR A 86 3.05 -8.59 17.69
N LYS A 87 2.39 -9.53 17.03
CA LYS A 87 1.95 -9.36 15.64
C LYS A 87 1.00 -8.16 15.51
N ILE A 88 -0.04 -8.08 16.36
CA ILE A 88 -0.98 -6.95 16.34
C ILE A 88 -0.24 -5.62 16.58
N ARG A 89 0.66 -5.56 17.57
CA ARG A 89 1.47 -4.39 17.84
C ARG A 89 2.26 -3.95 16.59
N ASP A 90 2.96 -4.88 15.95
CA ASP A 90 3.80 -4.58 14.78
C ASP A 90 2.96 -4.10 13.60
N GLU A 91 1.80 -4.71 13.38
CA GLU A 91 0.84 -4.29 12.35
C GLU A 91 0.30 -2.88 12.58
N LEU A 92 0.09 -2.48 13.84
CA LEU A 92 -0.43 -1.17 14.20
C LEU A 92 0.64 -0.07 14.24
N LEU A 93 1.82 -0.37 14.81
CA LEU A 93 2.89 0.61 15.02
C LEU A 93 3.82 0.72 13.80
N GLN A 94 3.97 -0.36 13.05
CA GLN A 94 4.80 -0.43 11.84
C GLN A 94 4.01 -1.06 10.68
N PRO A 95 2.92 -0.41 10.23
CA PRO A 95 2.11 -0.98 9.17
C PRO A 95 2.95 -1.19 7.92
N VAL A 96 2.85 -2.40 7.36
CA VAL A 96 3.53 -2.74 6.11
C VAL A 96 2.97 -1.85 5.02
N SER A 97 3.85 -1.11 4.33
CA SER A 97 3.44 -0.25 3.23
C SER A 97 3.18 -1.05 1.95
N ALA A 98 2.38 -0.49 1.03
CA ALA A 98 2.17 -1.10 -0.28
C ALA A 98 3.50 -1.30 -1.05
N LEU A 99 4.47 -0.39 -0.86
CA LEU A 99 5.79 -0.49 -1.47
C LEU A 99 6.55 -1.77 -1.05
N GLN A 100 6.39 -2.21 0.20
CA GLN A 100 7.05 -3.41 0.72
C GLN A 100 6.40 -4.71 0.23
N LEU A 101 5.11 -4.69 -0.11
CA LEU A 101 4.38 -5.86 -0.57
C LEU A 101 4.52 -6.12 -2.07
N VAL A 102 4.78 -5.09 -2.87
CA VAL A 102 4.99 -5.26 -4.32
C VAL A 102 6.42 -5.65 -4.64
N ARG A 103 6.61 -6.34 -5.77
CA ARG A 103 7.93 -6.82 -6.17
C ARG A 103 8.95 -5.68 -6.25
N ALA A 104 10.14 -5.94 -5.74
CA ALA A 104 11.27 -5.03 -5.89
C ALA A 104 11.65 -4.88 -7.38
N GLY A 105 12.08 -3.69 -7.78
CA GLY A 105 12.48 -3.40 -9.15
C GLY A 105 12.72 -1.91 -9.34
N ARG A 106 13.50 -1.55 -10.33
CA ARG A 106 13.65 -0.15 -10.75
C ARG A 106 12.56 0.21 -11.75
N VAL A 107 11.99 1.40 -11.60
CA VAL A 107 11.11 1.98 -12.61
C VAL A 107 11.96 2.73 -13.63
N THR A 108 11.92 2.32 -14.89
CA THR A 108 12.55 3.03 -16.00
C THR A 108 11.66 4.20 -16.41
N ILE A 109 12.24 5.39 -16.49
CA ILE A 109 11.56 6.63 -16.90
C ILE A 109 11.86 6.89 -18.37
N TYR A 110 10.84 7.26 -19.12
CA TYR A 110 10.93 7.64 -20.52
C TYR A 110 10.70 9.14 -20.69
N ARG A 111 11.09 9.67 -21.85
CA ARG A 111 10.96 11.10 -22.17
C ARG A 111 10.12 11.28 -23.42
N PRO A 112 9.49 12.45 -23.65
CA PRO A 112 8.65 12.67 -24.84
C PRO A 112 9.36 12.41 -26.19
N HIS A 113 10.68 12.57 -26.23
CA HIS A 113 11.48 12.30 -27.43
C HIS A 113 11.94 10.82 -27.56
N THR A 114 11.71 9.98 -26.57
CA THR A 114 11.92 8.52 -26.70
C THR A 114 11.12 8.01 -27.88
N THR A 115 11.67 7.07 -28.63
CA THR A 115 11.00 6.55 -29.83
C THR A 115 10.10 5.35 -29.52
N ILE A 116 9.14 5.10 -30.38
CA ILE A 116 8.27 3.90 -30.28
C ILE A 116 9.12 2.63 -30.32
N GLY A 117 10.17 2.62 -31.16
CA GLY A 117 11.09 1.49 -31.27
C GLY A 117 11.78 1.16 -29.95
N GLU A 118 12.19 2.19 -29.20
CA GLU A 118 12.80 2.01 -27.87
C GLU A 118 11.79 1.43 -26.87
N LEU A 119 10.52 1.83 -26.88
CA LEU A 119 9.50 1.25 -26.01
C LEU A 119 9.24 -0.22 -26.37
N VAL A 120 9.12 -0.53 -27.64
CA VAL A 120 8.91 -1.91 -28.13
C VAL A 120 10.09 -2.79 -27.75
N ALA A 121 11.31 -2.31 -27.93
CA ALA A 121 12.53 -3.05 -27.55
C ALA A 121 12.66 -3.27 -26.04
N ALA A 122 12.25 -2.29 -25.23
CA ALA A 122 12.28 -2.41 -23.76
C ALA A 122 11.28 -3.45 -23.22
N SER A 123 10.13 -3.61 -23.87
CA SER A 123 9.09 -4.60 -23.55
C SER A 123 8.65 -4.62 -22.07
N HIS A 124 8.68 -3.45 -21.39
CA HIS A 124 8.31 -3.34 -19.97
C HIS A 124 6.81 -3.35 -19.73
N GLY A 125 6.01 -3.08 -20.73
CA GLY A 125 4.55 -3.01 -20.65
C GLY A 125 3.98 -1.76 -20.00
N LYS A 126 4.80 -1.03 -19.24
CA LYS A 126 4.47 0.23 -18.55
C LYS A 126 5.60 1.23 -18.77
N TYR A 127 5.27 2.37 -19.31
CA TYR A 127 6.24 3.37 -19.75
C TYR A 127 5.89 4.73 -19.14
N PRO A 128 6.33 5.02 -17.91
CA PRO A 128 6.11 6.34 -17.29
C PRO A 128 6.95 7.39 -17.99
N VAL A 129 6.29 8.41 -18.51
CA VAL A 129 6.89 9.50 -19.25
C VAL A 129 7.01 10.71 -18.36
N TYR A 130 8.21 11.25 -18.27
CA TYR A 130 8.54 12.46 -17.51
C TYR A 130 9.23 13.47 -18.42
N SER A 131 8.92 14.75 -18.23
CA SER A 131 9.61 15.85 -18.87
C SER A 131 9.99 16.87 -17.81
N GLU A 132 11.27 17.30 -17.81
CA GLU A 132 11.79 18.28 -16.84
C GLU A 132 11.47 17.97 -15.39
N GLY A 133 11.53 16.68 -15.02
CA GLY A 133 11.24 16.20 -13.67
C GLY A 133 9.76 16.12 -13.31
N LYS A 134 8.84 16.41 -14.25
CA LYS A 134 7.39 16.32 -14.04
C LYS A 134 6.79 15.12 -14.77
N PHE A 135 5.84 14.47 -14.13
CA PHE A 135 5.07 13.42 -14.76
C PHE A 135 4.23 13.99 -15.92
N VAL A 136 4.30 13.32 -17.05
CA VAL A 136 3.53 13.65 -18.26
C VAL A 136 2.42 12.64 -18.48
N ALA A 137 2.77 11.35 -18.50
CA ALA A 137 1.82 10.28 -18.78
C ALA A 137 2.37 8.91 -18.34
N LEU A 138 1.50 7.94 -18.22
CA LEU A 138 1.83 6.53 -18.19
C LEU A 138 1.29 5.86 -19.45
N LEU A 139 2.17 5.49 -20.36
CA LEU A 139 1.83 4.68 -21.53
C LEU A 139 1.90 3.19 -21.19
N THR A 140 1.12 2.40 -21.90
CA THR A 140 1.09 0.94 -21.81
C THR A 140 1.22 0.32 -23.21
N ASN A 141 1.42 -1.00 -23.27
CA ASN A 141 1.40 -1.72 -24.55
C ASN A 141 0.07 -1.53 -25.28
N ASP A 142 -1.05 -1.48 -24.54
CA ASP A 142 -2.37 -1.28 -25.16
C ASP A 142 -2.49 0.07 -25.86
N ASP A 143 -1.87 1.12 -25.32
CA ASP A 143 -1.84 2.43 -25.97
C ASP A 143 -1.05 2.39 -27.28
N ILE A 144 0.09 1.69 -27.29
CA ILE A 144 0.88 1.49 -28.50
C ILE A 144 0.08 0.73 -29.54
N VAL A 145 -0.56 -0.37 -29.15
CA VAL A 145 -1.40 -1.18 -30.03
C VAL A 145 -2.59 -0.37 -30.56
N ALA A 146 -3.29 0.36 -29.71
CA ALA A 146 -4.41 1.22 -30.13
C ALA A 146 -3.97 2.31 -31.11
N TRP A 147 -2.80 2.95 -30.84
CA TRP A 147 -2.24 3.95 -31.72
C TRP A 147 -1.86 3.38 -33.10
N LEU A 148 -1.30 2.17 -33.14
CA LEU A 148 -1.00 1.44 -34.36
C LEU A 148 -2.29 1.07 -35.14
N ALA A 149 -3.29 0.56 -34.45
CA ALA A 149 -4.56 0.16 -35.03
C ALA A 149 -5.31 1.33 -35.68
N ALA A 150 -5.25 2.52 -35.07
CA ALA A 150 -5.85 3.74 -35.63
C ALA A 150 -5.20 4.18 -36.95
N ARG A 151 -4.01 3.69 -37.27
CA ARG A 151 -3.26 3.99 -38.51
C ARG A 151 -3.38 2.89 -39.57
N ARG A 152 -4.22 1.88 -39.33
CA ARG A 152 -4.42 0.78 -40.25
C ARG A 152 -5.04 1.30 -41.55
N PRO A 153 -4.43 1.01 -42.73
CA PRO A 153 -5.03 1.38 -44.01
C PRO A 153 -6.38 0.73 -44.23
N GLN A 154 -7.33 1.48 -44.76
CA GLN A 154 -8.71 0.96 -45.01
C GLN A 154 -8.79 -0.10 -46.10
N THR A 155 -7.80 -0.23 -46.96
CA THR A 155 -7.80 -1.18 -48.07
C THR A 155 -6.41 -1.79 -48.23
N GLY A 156 -6.22 -3.05 -47.91
CA GLY A 156 -5.16 -3.97 -48.35
C GLY A 156 -3.70 -3.49 -48.49
N ARG A 157 -3.42 -2.21 -48.20
CA ARG A 157 -2.09 -1.65 -48.28
C ARG A 157 -1.27 -2.04 -47.04
N GLN A 158 -0.02 -2.36 -47.30
CA GLN A 158 0.94 -2.65 -46.21
C GLN A 158 1.13 -1.41 -45.31
N MET A 159 0.95 -1.58 -43.99
CA MET A 159 1.21 -0.52 -43.01
C MET A 159 2.71 -0.45 -42.77
N THR A 160 3.31 0.72 -43.01
CA THR A 160 4.69 1.01 -42.63
C THR A 160 4.69 1.94 -41.44
N ILE A 161 5.37 1.54 -40.38
CA ILE A 161 5.52 2.33 -39.15
C ILE A 161 6.97 2.72 -39.02
N ASP A 162 7.26 4.01 -38.91
CA ASP A 162 8.58 4.48 -38.55
C ASP A 162 8.78 4.35 -37.06
N LEU A 163 9.55 3.34 -36.64
CA LEU A 163 9.90 3.09 -35.25
C LEU A 163 10.69 4.24 -34.62
N ARG A 164 11.22 5.17 -35.41
CA ARG A 164 11.89 6.39 -34.92
C ARG A 164 10.89 7.47 -34.51
N THR A 165 9.59 7.24 -34.70
CA THR A 165 8.55 8.18 -34.27
C THR A 165 8.65 8.44 -32.77
N PRO A 166 8.78 9.72 -32.33
CA PRO A 166 8.84 10.03 -30.90
C PRO A 166 7.48 9.80 -30.25
N ILE A 167 7.47 9.32 -29.01
CA ILE A 167 6.23 9.02 -28.27
C ILE A 167 5.41 10.28 -27.96
N SER A 168 5.95 11.48 -28.10
CA SER A 168 5.19 12.74 -27.99
C SER A 168 4.01 12.79 -28.96
N ARG A 169 4.10 12.16 -30.13
CA ARG A 169 2.96 12.04 -31.07
C ARG A 169 1.88 11.13 -30.55
N LEU A 170 2.27 10.04 -29.89
CA LEU A 170 1.32 9.10 -29.28
C LEU A 170 0.63 9.72 -28.05
N LEU A 171 1.40 10.47 -27.24
CA LEU A 171 0.86 11.11 -26.03
C LEU A 171 -0.30 12.07 -26.31
N SER A 172 -0.29 12.78 -27.41
CA SER A 172 -1.37 13.70 -27.78
C SER A 172 -2.69 13.03 -28.11
N GLU A 173 -2.67 11.72 -28.39
CA GLU A 173 -3.83 10.93 -28.81
C GLU A 173 -4.38 10.02 -27.69
N VAL A 174 -3.63 9.84 -26.58
CA VAL A 174 -3.99 8.93 -25.49
C VAL A 174 -4.44 9.70 -24.25
N GLY A 175 -5.73 10.07 -24.20
CA GLY A 175 -6.29 10.84 -23.09
C GLY A 175 -6.27 10.13 -21.73
N ALA A 176 -6.29 8.78 -21.71
CA ALA A 176 -6.27 8.00 -20.46
C ALA A 176 -4.90 7.95 -19.79
N ALA A 177 -3.82 8.28 -20.50
CA ALA A 177 -2.46 8.14 -20.02
C ALA A 177 -2.12 9.02 -18.80
N THR A 178 -2.88 10.07 -18.55
CA THR A 178 -2.71 10.98 -17.40
C THR A 178 -3.50 10.58 -16.15
N ARG A 179 -4.38 9.61 -16.23
CA ARG A 179 -5.23 9.16 -15.10
C ARG A 179 -4.48 8.27 -14.13
N CYS A 180 -3.47 8.84 -13.47
CA CYS A 180 -2.69 8.17 -12.44
C CYS A 180 -2.87 8.88 -11.09
N MET A 181 -2.86 8.12 -10.01
CA MET A 181 -2.81 8.65 -8.65
C MET A 181 -1.40 8.53 -8.08
N PHE A 182 -1.00 9.52 -7.29
CA PHE A 182 0.31 9.52 -6.63
C PHE A 182 0.15 9.35 -5.13
N VAL A 183 0.94 8.46 -4.56
CA VAL A 183 0.92 8.15 -3.13
C VAL A 183 2.34 8.08 -2.58
N ALA A 184 2.47 8.36 -1.29
CA ALA A 184 3.75 8.29 -0.59
C ALA A 184 4.22 6.83 -0.42
N LYS A 185 5.52 6.62 -0.26
CA LYS A 185 6.12 5.31 -0.02
C LYS A 185 5.60 4.58 1.22
N THR A 186 5.05 5.34 2.18
CA THR A 186 4.48 4.82 3.44
C THR A 186 3.00 4.45 3.32
N VAL A 187 2.40 4.57 2.13
CA VAL A 187 0.97 4.33 1.93
C VAL A 187 0.59 2.91 2.34
N ALA A 188 -0.51 2.78 3.07
CA ALA A 188 -1.07 1.48 3.43
C ALA A 188 -1.66 0.77 2.18
N PRO A 189 -1.55 -0.56 2.10
CA PRO A 189 -2.09 -1.34 0.97
C PRO A 189 -3.58 -1.07 0.70
N GLN A 190 -4.38 -0.90 1.75
CA GLN A 190 -5.82 -0.64 1.67
C GLN A 190 -6.14 0.66 0.93
N VAL A 191 -5.32 1.70 1.12
CA VAL A 191 -5.49 2.98 0.42
C VAL A 191 -5.28 2.81 -1.08
N VAL A 192 -4.26 2.03 -1.46
CA VAL A 192 -3.99 1.72 -2.87
C VAL A 192 -5.10 0.88 -3.48
N ILE A 193 -5.56 -0.16 -2.78
CA ILE A 193 -6.66 -1.01 -3.24
C ILE A 193 -7.91 -0.17 -3.44
N ARG A 194 -8.30 0.64 -2.46
CA ARG A 194 -9.46 1.55 -2.56
C ARG A 194 -9.32 2.52 -3.73
N ALA A 195 -8.16 3.14 -3.90
CA ALA A 195 -7.89 4.05 -4.99
C ALA A 195 -8.08 3.39 -6.37
N MET A 196 -7.62 2.14 -6.53
CA MET A 196 -7.71 1.40 -7.79
C MET A 196 -9.10 0.81 -8.06
N THR A 197 -9.96 0.70 -7.05
CA THR A 197 -11.30 0.09 -7.17
C THR A 197 -12.44 1.10 -7.07
N THR A 198 -12.15 2.36 -6.74
CA THR A 198 -13.16 3.42 -6.61
C THR A 198 -13.05 4.38 -7.80
N PRO A 199 -14.10 4.50 -8.64
CA PRO A 199 -14.10 5.44 -9.77
C PRO A 199 -14.03 6.89 -9.28
N VAL A 200 -13.22 7.71 -9.96
CA VAL A 200 -13.17 9.17 -9.80
C VAL A 200 -13.61 9.78 -11.13
N GLY A 201 -14.66 10.62 -11.11
CA GLY A 201 -15.23 11.19 -12.34
C GLY A 201 -15.75 10.14 -13.33
N GLY A 202 -16.25 8.99 -12.83
CA GLY A 202 -16.77 7.89 -13.66
C GLY A 202 -15.70 6.95 -14.23
N HIS A 203 -14.43 7.16 -13.90
CA HIS A 203 -13.32 6.35 -14.43
C HIS A 203 -12.43 5.83 -13.30
N LEU A 204 -11.99 4.57 -13.43
CA LEU A 204 -10.91 4.06 -12.56
C LEU A 204 -9.57 4.68 -12.96
N PRO A 205 -8.67 4.92 -11.99
CA PRO A 205 -7.31 5.32 -12.31
C PRO A 205 -6.61 4.21 -13.09
N ARG A 206 -5.74 4.60 -14.02
CA ARG A 206 -4.92 3.66 -14.81
C ARG A 206 -3.90 2.95 -13.94
N ALA A 207 -3.34 3.68 -12.99
CA ALA A 207 -2.35 3.19 -12.06
C ALA A 207 -2.28 4.07 -10.80
N VAL A 208 -1.70 3.49 -9.74
CA VAL A 208 -1.18 4.23 -8.59
C VAL A 208 0.34 4.24 -8.69
N ILE A 209 0.95 5.42 -8.65
CA ILE A 209 2.39 5.62 -8.70
C ILE A 209 2.88 5.98 -7.30
N ILE A 210 3.74 5.14 -6.76
CA ILE A 210 4.38 5.39 -5.46
C ILE A 210 5.63 6.23 -5.69
N THR A 211 5.70 7.35 -5.00
CA THR A 211 6.87 8.23 -4.95
C THR A 211 7.31 8.46 -3.51
N GLU A 212 8.37 9.19 -3.27
CA GLU A 212 8.88 9.43 -1.91
C GLU A 212 7.82 10.03 -0.98
N SER A 213 7.11 11.07 -1.43
CA SER A 213 6.06 11.74 -0.63
C SER A 213 4.71 11.91 -1.37
N GLY A 214 4.45 11.13 -2.41
CA GLY A 214 3.19 11.15 -3.14
C GLY A 214 3.03 12.29 -4.15
N ARG A 215 4.13 12.85 -4.65
CA ARG A 215 4.09 14.00 -5.56
C ARG A 215 4.47 13.63 -7.01
N PRO A 216 3.77 14.17 -8.03
CA PRO A 216 4.00 13.82 -9.44
C PRO A 216 5.38 14.25 -9.99
N HIS A 217 6.04 15.22 -9.37
CA HIS A 217 7.38 15.67 -9.77
C HIS A 217 8.51 14.84 -9.15
N GLN A 218 8.18 13.83 -8.37
CA GLN A 218 9.17 12.94 -7.77
C GLN A 218 9.37 11.70 -8.63
N LYS A 219 10.58 11.13 -8.54
CA LYS A 219 10.89 9.87 -9.21
C LYS A 219 9.96 8.76 -8.74
N PRO A 220 9.37 7.98 -9.66
CA PRO A 220 8.54 6.85 -9.30
C PRO A 220 9.40 5.73 -8.67
N LEU A 221 8.96 5.25 -7.53
CA LEU A 221 9.55 4.10 -6.83
C LEU A 221 8.91 2.79 -7.32
N ARG A 222 7.58 2.81 -7.55
CA ARG A 222 6.79 1.69 -8.09
C ARG A 222 5.58 2.22 -8.86
N ILE A 223 5.08 1.38 -9.76
CA ILE A 223 3.84 1.61 -10.50
C ILE A 223 2.95 0.40 -10.25
N ILE A 224 1.79 0.66 -9.66
CA ILE A 224 0.79 -0.37 -9.34
C ILE A 224 -0.30 -0.31 -10.41
N THR A 225 -0.46 -1.40 -11.13
CA THR A 225 -1.55 -1.64 -12.08
C THR A 225 -2.31 -2.90 -11.65
N GLY A 226 -3.17 -3.45 -12.49
CA GLY A 226 -3.98 -4.63 -12.16
C GLY A 226 -3.19 -5.83 -11.61
N THR A 227 -1.99 -6.08 -12.14
CA THR A 227 -1.14 -7.20 -11.71
C THR A 227 -0.63 -6.99 -10.27
N GLU A 228 -0.11 -5.83 -9.97
CA GLU A 228 0.39 -5.51 -8.63
C GLU A 228 -0.76 -5.37 -7.63
N LEU A 229 -1.92 -4.90 -8.07
CA LEU A 229 -3.13 -4.82 -7.26
C LEU A 229 -3.57 -6.22 -6.79
N ALA A 230 -3.55 -7.21 -7.68
CA ALA A 230 -3.87 -8.59 -7.33
C ALA A 230 -2.94 -9.13 -6.23
N LEU A 231 -1.63 -8.84 -6.31
CA LEU A 231 -0.65 -9.21 -5.28
C LEU A 231 -0.91 -8.53 -3.93
N LEU A 232 -1.37 -7.27 -3.94
CA LEU A 232 -1.71 -6.55 -2.71
C LEU A 232 -2.94 -7.16 -2.03
N ILE A 233 -3.93 -7.60 -2.80
CA ILE A 233 -5.14 -8.24 -2.29
C ILE A 233 -4.80 -9.61 -1.70
N GLU A 234 -4.03 -10.43 -2.40
CA GLU A 234 -3.63 -11.78 -1.96
C GLU A 234 -2.81 -11.77 -0.67
N LYS A 235 -1.86 -10.85 -0.53
CA LYS A 235 -1.00 -10.75 0.66
C LYS A 235 -1.68 -10.14 1.89
N ARG A 236 -2.91 -9.65 1.73
CA ARG A 236 -3.74 -9.16 2.81
C ARG A 236 -4.54 -10.28 3.49
N SER A 237 -4.83 -11.37 2.76
CA SER A 237 -5.54 -12.56 3.27
C SER A 237 -4.61 -13.42 4.10
#